data_b453267d23a27bec20be098854ad8590
#
_entry.id   b453267d23a27bec20be098854ad8590
#
_cell.length_a   1.000
_cell.length_b   1.000
_cell.length_c   1.000
_cell.angle_alpha   90.00
_cell.angle_beta   90.00
_cell.angle_gamma   90.00
#
_symmetry.space_group_name_H-M   'P 1'
#
loop_
_entity.id
_entity.type
_entity.pdbx_description
1 polymer ?
#
loop_
_entity_poly.entity_id
_entity_poly.type
_entity_poly.pdbx_seq_one_letter_code
_entity_poly.pdbx_strand_id
1 'polypeptide(L)'
;RGDIWLINLDPTIGSEIKKTRPCVVVSPQEMHDFLRTVIIAPMTTKGRSASYRVPITHDGKKGLVLLDQIRTIDKARLVKRLGAISNKTLGASLDILQATFTP
;
A
#
# COMPACT_ATOMS: atom_id res chain seq x y z
N ARG A 1 2.00 -10.32 -2.63
CA ARG A 1 0.97 -9.35 -3.05
C ARG A 1 -0.24 -9.43 -2.14
N GLY A 2 -0.73 -8.29 -1.69
CA GLY A 2 -1.90 -8.23 -0.83
C GLY A 2 -1.60 -8.30 0.67
N ASP A 3 -0.39 -8.59 1.07
CA ASP A 3 -0.02 -8.56 2.48
C ASP A 3 -0.01 -7.14 3.02
N ILE A 4 -0.40 -7.00 4.29
CA ILE A 4 -0.30 -5.75 5.02
C ILE A 4 0.91 -5.83 5.92
N TRP A 5 1.82 -4.86 5.78
CA TRP A 5 3.02 -4.73 6.59
C TRP A 5 3.08 -3.37 7.26
N LEU A 6 3.55 -3.37 8.49
CA LEU A 6 3.99 -2.14 9.14
C LEU A 6 5.34 -1.75 8.53
N ILE A 7 5.43 -0.55 7.96
CA ILE A 7 6.58 -0.10 7.16
C ILE A 7 7.00 1.29 7.61
N ASN A 8 8.31 1.47 7.78
CA ASN A 8 8.88 2.78 8.04
C ASN A 8 9.03 3.54 6.71
N LEU A 9 8.20 4.57 6.54
CA LEU A 9 8.18 5.37 5.31
C LEU A 9 9.13 6.57 5.34
N ASP A 10 9.62 6.96 6.51
CA ASP A 10 10.52 8.09 6.64
C ASP A 10 11.95 7.75 6.15
N PRO A 11 12.69 8.73 5.61
CA PRO A 11 12.29 10.13 5.40
C PRO A 11 11.37 10.32 4.20
N THR A 12 10.45 11.28 4.32
CA THR A 12 9.52 11.69 3.27
C THR A 12 9.58 13.20 3.08
N ILE A 13 8.99 13.68 1.99
CA ILE A 13 9.01 15.09 1.61
C ILE A 13 7.60 15.61 1.40
N GLY A 14 7.28 16.77 1.98
CA GLY A 14 6.06 17.52 1.71
C GLY A 14 4.79 16.71 2.01
N SER A 15 3.96 16.54 0.97
CA SER A 15 2.66 15.88 1.08
C SER A 15 2.71 14.36 1.03
N GLU A 16 3.89 13.76 0.93
CA GLU A 16 4.01 12.30 1.00
C GLU A 16 3.58 11.83 2.38
N ILE A 17 2.87 10.68 2.39
CA ILE A 17 2.50 10.07 3.67
C ILE A 17 3.75 9.61 4.41
N LYS A 18 3.82 9.85 5.70
CA LYS A 18 5.04 9.71 6.50
C LYS A 18 4.86 8.84 7.71
N LYS A 19 5.94 8.61 8.45
CA LYS A 19 6.03 7.79 9.66
C LYS A 19 5.97 6.30 9.34
N THR A 20 5.85 5.51 10.38
CA THR A 20 5.65 4.06 10.28
C THR A 20 4.16 3.80 10.20
N ARG A 21 3.73 3.14 9.13
CA ARG A 21 2.31 2.92 8.83
C ARG A 21 2.07 1.54 8.25
N PRO A 22 0.84 1.03 8.39
CA PRO A 22 0.41 -0.12 7.60
C PRO A 22 0.42 0.23 6.12
N CYS A 23 0.95 -0.67 5.31
CA CYS A 23 0.99 -0.54 3.86
C CYS A 23 0.64 -1.88 3.23
N VAL A 24 0.03 -1.83 2.06
CA VAL A 24 -0.32 -3.01 1.27
C VAL A 24 0.77 -3.26 0.23
N VAL A 25 1.27 -4.48 0.16
CA VAL A 25 2.19 -4.89 -0.90
C VAL A 25 1.39 -5.12 -2.18
N VAL A 26 1.69 -4.35 -3.22
CA VAL A 26 0.97 -4.44 -4.50
C VAL A 26 1.78 -5.08 -5.62
N SER A 27 3.10 -5.16 -5.48
CA SER A 27 3.95 -5.82 -6.47
C SER A 27 3.77 -7.35 -6.44
N PRO A 28 3.96 -8.03 -7.59
CA PRO A 28 3.78 -9.47 -7.67
C PRO A 28 4.93 -10.24 -7.04
N GLN A 29 4.68 -11.48 -6.63
CA GLN A 29 5.64 -12.34 -5.92
C GLN A 29 6.94 -12.56 -6.70
N GLU A 30 6.86 -12.69 -8.03
CA GLU A 30 8.05 -12.90 -8.85
C GLU A 30 9.06 -11.75 -8.78
N MET A 31 8.60 -10.53 -8.49
CA MET A 31 9.49 -9.41 -8.23
C MET A 31 10.17 -9.54 -6.87
N HIS A 32 9.44 -10.04 -5.88
CA HIS A 32 9.96 -10.19 -4.52
C HIS A 32 11.05 -11.25 -4.42
N ASP A 33 10.98 -12.27 -5.29
CA ASP A 33 11.94 -13.38 -5.26
C ASP A 33 13.34 -12.94 -5.69
N PHE A 34 13.45 -11.90 -6.50
CA PHE A 34 14.71 -11.46 -7.10
C PHE A 34 15.18 -10.08 -6.65
N LEU A 35 14.28 -9.25 -6.12
CA LEU A 35 14.59 -7.87 -5.77
C LEU A 35 14.65 -7.69 -4.25
N ARG A 36 15.46 -6.73 -3.82
CA ARG A 36 15.49 -6.27 -2.43
C ARG A 36 14.43 -5.20 -2.15
N THR A 37 13.58 -4.91 -3.11
CA THR A 37 12.56 -3.88 -3.04
C THR A 37 11.17 -4.47 -3.23
N VAL A 38 10.17 -3.75 -2.74
CA VAL A 38 8.76 -4.06 -2.95
C VAL A 38 8.03 -2.77 -3.27
N ILE A 39 6.94 -2.86 -4.05
CA ILE A 39 6.07 -1.73 -4.32
C ILE A 39 4.90 -1.81 -3.36
N ILE A 40 4.65 -0.73 -2.64
CA ILE A 40 3.60 -0.68 -1.61
C ILE A 40 2.66 0.50 -1.84
N ALA A 41 1.45 0.38 -1.29
CA ALA A 41 0.49 1.46 -1.17
C ALA A 41 0.25 1.72 0.31
N PRO A 42 0.47 2.94 0.80
CA PRO A 42 0.21 3.26 2.20
C PRO A 42 -1.27 3.22 2.53
N MET A 43 -1.58 2.94 3.80
CA MET A 43 -2.93 3.03 4.35
C MET A 43 -3.00 4.19 5.33
N THR A 44 -4.16 4.83 5.42
CA THR A 44 -4.40 5.90 6.38
C THR A 44 -5.81 5.82 6.93
N THR A 45 -5.99 6.21 8.20
CA THR A 45 -7.32 6.41 8.80
C THR A 45 -7.81 7.84 8.60
N LYS A 46 -6.94 8.72 8.10
CA LYS A 46 -7.24 10.13 7.82
C LYS A 46 -7.03 10.37 6.34
N GLY A 47 -7.97 11.00 5.70
CA GLY A 47 -7.84 11.30 4.29
C GLY A 47 -9.19 11.42 3.62
N ARG A 48 -9.19 11.96 2.42
CA ARG A 48 -10.41 12.14 1.64
C ARG A 48 -10.66 10.94 0.76
N SER A 49 -11.91 10.51 0.68
CA SER A 49 -12.35 9.53 -0.31
C SER A 49 -12.09 10.06 -1.72
N ALA A 50 -11.69 9.17 -2.60
CA ALA A 50 -11.50 9.47 -4.01
C ALA A 50 -11.62 8.18 -4.81
N SER A 51 -11.87 8.29 -6.11
CA SER A 51 -12.01 7.12 -6.98
C SER A 51 -10.74 6.28 -7.07
N TYR A 52 -9.59 6.86 -6.77
CA TYR A 52 -8.29 6.20 -6.78
C TYR A 52 -7.81 5.78 -5.39
N ARG A 53 -8.71 5.74 -4.41
CA ARG A 53 -8.45 5.28 -3.04
C ARG A 53 -9.48 4.24 -2.65
N VAL A 54 -9.05 3.12 -2.12
CA VAL A 54 -9.93 2.01 -1.79
C VAL A 54 -10.26 2.03 -0.30
N PRO A 55 -11.54 2.09 0.08
CA PRO A 55 -11.93 1.96 1.47
C PRO A 55 -11.55 0.58 2.02
N ILE A 56 -11.06 0.56 3.23
CA ILE A 56 -10.66 -0.66 3.91
C ILE A 56 -10.96 -0.54 5.41
N THR A 57 -11.32 -1.67 6.02
CA THR A 57 -11.37 -1.78 7.47
C THR A 57 -10.25 -2.72 7.89
N HIS A 58 -9.35 -2.24 8.73
CA HIS A 58 -8.24 -3.00 9.24
C HIS A 58 -8.12 -2.79 10.73
N ASP A 59 -8.03 -3.89 11.47
CA ASP A 59 -7.92 -3.86 12.94
C ASP A 59 -9.03 -3.02 13.59
N GLY A 60 -10.27 -3.17 13.07
CA GLY A 60 -11.45 -2.45 13.54
C GLY A 60 -11.52 -0.98 13.16
N LYS A 61 -10.54 -0.46 12.43
CA LYS A 61 -10.49 0.94 12.01
C LYS A 61 -10.78 1.07 10.52
N LYS A 62 -11.65 2.01 10.18
CA LYS A 62 -11.93 2.38 8.78
C LYS A 62 -10.82 3.29 8.26
N GLY A 63 -10.38 3.02 7.04
CA GLY A 63 -9.34 3.80 6.40
C GLY A 63 -9.39 3.68 4.90
N LEU A 64 -8.31 4.11 4.27
CA LEU A 64 -8.16 4.13 2.81
C LEU A 64 -6.81 3.55 2.43
N VAL A 65 -6.77 2.79 1.33
CA VAL A 65 -5.54 2.42 0.64
C VAL A 65 -5.24 3.52 -0.37
N LEU A 66 -4.07 4.14 -0.24
CA LEU A 66 -3.69 5.31 -1.04
C LEU A 66 -2.92 4.87 -2.29
N LEU A 67 -3.65 4.53 -3.34
CA LEU A 67 -3.04 4.06 -4.59
C LEU A 67 -2.38 5.19 -5.39
N ASP A 68 -2.70 6.44 -5.04
CA ASP A 68 -2.02 7.63 -5.57
C ASP A 68 -0.64 7.86 -4.94
N GLN A 69 -0.30 7.14 -3.88
CA GLN A 69 0.99 7.26 -3.19
C GLN A 69 1.79 5.95 -3.20
N ILE A 70 1.62 5.13 -4.22
CA ILE A 70 2.47 3.94 -4.35
C ILE A 70 3.93 4.33 -4.45
N ARG A 71 4.79 3.53 -3.85
CA ARG A 71 6.23 3.74 -3.94
C ARG A 71 6.98 2.42 -3.80
N THR A 72 8.18 2.40 -4.33
CA THR A 72 9.11 1.31 -4.12
C THR A 72 9.90 1.59 -2.86
N ILE A 73 9.99 0.60 -2.00
CA ILE A 73 10.79 0.67 -0.76
C ILE A 73 11.74 -0.51 -0.69
N ASP A 74 12.84 -0.34 0.02
CA ASP A 74 13.74 -1.44 0.37
C ASP A 74 13.06 -2.35 1.42
N LYS A 75 13.27 -3.66 1.31
CA LYS A 75 12.73 -4.62 2.27
C LYS A 75 13.20 -4.36 3.70
N ALA A 76 14.33 -3.67 3.89
CA ALA A 76 14.81 -3.30 5.22
C ALA A 76 13.85 -2.34 5.95
N ARG A 77 12.91 -1.69 5.24
CA ARG A 77 11.89 -0.84 5.85
C ARG A 77 10.69 -1.62 6.39
N LEU A 78 10.57 -2.90 6.07
CA LEU A 78 9.51 -3.77 6.58
C LEU A 78 9.77 -4.06 8.07
N VAL A 79 8.80 -3.68 8.92
CA VAL A 79 8.92 -3.86 10.36
C VAL A 79 8.25 -5.14 10.82
N LYS A 80 6.97 -5.33 10.44
CA LYS A 80 6.16 -6.46 10.92
C LYS A 80 5.00 -6.73 9.96
N ARG A 81 4.75 -8.01 9.68
CA ARG A 81 3.57 -8.41 8.93
C ARG A 81 2.33 -8.29 9.83
N LEU A 82 1.30 -7.62 9.35
CA LEU A 82 0.05 -7.38 10.10
C LEU A 82 -1.11 -8.24 9.62
N GLY A 83 -1.03 -8.80 8.42
CA GLY A 83 -2.11 -9.59 7.84
C GLY A 83 -2.13 -9.46 6.32
N ALA A 84 -3.33 -9.54 5.76
CA ALA A 84 -3.54 -9.43 4.32
C ALA A 84 -4.91 -8.79 4.05
N ILE A 85 -5.03 -8.09 2.92
CA ILE A 85 -6.33 -7.59 2.45
C ILE A 85 -7.10 -8.72 1.77
N SER A 86 -8.42 -8.54 1.68
CA SER A 86 -9.27 -9.50 0.97
C SER A 86 -8.96 -9.51 -0.52
N ASN A 87 -9.29 -10.60 -1.19
CA ASN A 87 -9.16 -10.69 -2.65
C ASN A 87 -10.00 -9.62 -3.37
N LYS A 88 -11.15 -9.26 -2.81
CA LYS A 88 -12.00 -8.19 -3.35
C LYS A 88 -11.29 -6.83 -3.29
N THR A 89 -10.72 -6.49 -2.14
CA THR A 89 -9.98 -5.24 -1.96
C THR A 89 -8.72 -5.21 -2.83
N LEU A 90 -8.01 -6.33 -2.92
CA LEU A 90 -6.83 -6.44 -3.79
C LEU A 90 -7.21 -6.24 -5.26
N GLY A 91 -8.27 -6.91 -5.73
CA GLY A 91 -8.76 -6.76 -7.10
C GLY A 91 -9.12 -5.32 -7.44
N ALA A 92 -9.87 -4.65 -6.55
CA ALA A 92 -10.22 -3.24 -6.72
C ALA A 92 -8.98 -2.35 -6.78
N SER A 93 -7.98 -2.62 -5.94
CA SER A 93 -6.72 -1.87 -5.91
C SER A 93 -5.92 -2.03 -7.21
N LEU A 94 -5.80 -3.27 -7.70
CA LEU A 94 -5.08 -3.56 -8.94
C LEU A 94 -5.79 -2.95 -10.15
N ASP A 95 -7.13 -2.95 -10.18
CA ASP A 95 -7.90 -2.31 -11.24
C ASP A 95 -7.64 -0.82 -11.31
N ILE A 96 -7.56 -0.15 -10.16
CA ILE A 96 -7.24 1.28 -10.10
C ILE A 96 -5.82 1.54 -10.59
N LEU A 97 -4.85 0.73 -10.18
CA LEU A 97 -3.47 0.87 -10.65
C LEU A 97 -3.37 0.66 -12.16
N GLN A 98 -4.06 -0.34 -12.68
CA GLN A 98 -4.10 -0.59 -14.12
C GLN A 98 -4.69 0.61 -14.87
N ALA A 99 -5.81 1.14 -14.41
CA ALA A 99 -6.43 2.32 -15.02
C ALA A 99 -5.52 3.56 -14.92
N THR A 100 -4.81 3.72 -13.82
CA THR A 100 -3.88 4.85 -13.60
C THR A 100 -2.79 4.89 -14.67
N PHE A 101 -2.29 3.73 -15.09
CA PHE A 101 -1.19 3.62 -16.04
C PHE A 101 -1.64 3.26 -17.46
N THR A 102 -2.92 3.25 -17.71
CA THR A 102 -3.48 3.05 -19.06
C THR A 102 -3.71 4.42 -19.70
N PRO A 103 -3.21 4.65 -20.91
CA PRO A 103 -3.41 5.90 -21.66
C PRO A 103 -4.87 6.20 -21.94
#